data_9f730b180ffc67f3ee86a238afe70045
#
_entry.id   9f730b180ffc67f3ee86a238afe70045
#
_cell.length_a   1.000
_cell.length_b   1.000
_cell.length_c   1.000
_cell.angle_alpha   90.00
_cell.angle_beta   90.00
_cell.angle_gamma   90.00
#
_symmetry.space_group_name_H-M   'P 1'
#
loop_
_entity.id
_entity.type
_entity.pdbx_description
1 polymer ?
#
loop_
_entity_poly.entity_id
_entity_poly.type
_entity_poly.pdbx_seq_one_letter_code
_entity_poly.pdbx_strand_id
1 'polypeptide(L)'
;PLYDEDHRFHQLHADRPGMSRKLQKGLYEPLLCSDCEIKLSRFERYASQIILHRSNIEVIERTKSYFIRGIDYTNFKLFQLSILWRASVSDLEFFERVKLGPHEERIRKMILCEDPGPPTKYSCVVTTLTAGQAVPEDLIINPVSFKYQGHRFYRFMFLATGWLFHADSQAPPAFHKILSVSEKGTMIVMKVDLQEIGWFEKMLRGFSDVR
;
A
#
# COMPACT_ATOMS: atom_id res chain seq x y z
N PRO A 1 -11.25 -10.92 3.69
CA PRO A 1 -12.03 -10.08 2.77
C PRO A 1 -11.98 -8.62 3.24
N LEU A 2 -12.04 -7.67 2.28
CA LEU A 2 -12.02 -6.24 2.58
C LEU A 2 -13.36 -5.74 3.18
N TYR A 3 -14.35 -6.61 3.25
CA TYR A 3 -15.70 -6.31 3.69
C TYR A 3 -16.09 -7.20 4.84
N ASP A 4 -16.88 -6.66 5.79
CA ASP A 4 -17.54 -7.44 6.84
C ASP A 4 -18.65 -8.37 6.27
N GLU A 5 -19.32 -9.12 7.13
CA GLU A 5 -20.40 -10.06 6.74
C GLU A 5 -21.58 -9.35 6.04
N ASP A 6 -21.76 -8.05 6.28
CA ASP A 6 -22.79 -7.21 5.65
C ASP A 6 -22.27 -6.49 4.37
N HIS A 7 -21.11 -6.88 3.82
CA HIS A 7 -20.43 -6.22 2.71
C HIS A 7 -20.12 -4.74 2.97
N ARG A 8 -19.69 -4.41 4.19
CA ARG A 8 -19.31 -3.06 4.60
C ARG A 8 -17.84 -3.04 4.97
N PHE A 9 -17.23 -1.85 4.87
CA PHE A 9 -15.88 -1.59 5.35
C PHE A 9 -15.83 -0.28 6.14
N HIS A 10 -14.85 -0.17 7.04
CA HIS A 10 -14.63 1.03 7.83
C HIS A 10 -13.60 1.93 7.17
N GLN A 11 -14.04 3.11 6.76
CA GLN A 11 -13.17 4.16 6.26
C GLN A 11 -12.83 5.11 7.41
N LEU A 12 -11.54 5.29 7.67
CA LEU A 12 -11.02 6.32 8.56
C LEU A 12 -10.25 7.37 7.75
N HIS A 13 -10.33 8.62 8.22
CA HIS A 13 -9.50 9.70 7.71
C HIS A 13 -8.36 9.97 8.67
N ALA A 14 -7.11 9.84 8.18
CA ALA A 14 -5.89 10.02 8.97
C ALA A 14 -5.77 11.44 9.56
N ASP A 15 -6.39 12.42 8.97
CA ASP A 15 -6.36 13.85 9.31
C ASP A 15 -7.63 14.38 9.97
N ARG A 16 -8.65 13.52 10.15
CA ARG A 16 -9.93 13.87 10.81
C ARG A 16 -10.30 12.78 11.81
N PRO A 17 -9.65 12.79 13.00
CA PRO A 17 -9.92 11.80 14.04
C PRO A 17 -11.40 11.84 14.46
N GLY A 18 -11.97 10.66 14.65
CA GLY A 18 -13.39 10.52 14.97
C GLY A 18 -14.32 10.52 13.76
N MET A 19 -13.85 10.80 12.54
CA MET A 19 -14.60 10.66 11.31
C MET A 19 -14.44 9.24 10.76
N SER A 20 -15.18 8.30 11.36
CA SER A 20 -15.35 6.94 10.83
C SER A 20 -16.65 6.89 10.02
N ARG A 21 -16.55 6.35 8.80
CA ARG A 21 -17.73 6.06 7.98
C ARG A 21 -17.78 4.57 7.68
N LYS A 22 -18.91 3.94 7.97
CA LYS A 22 -19.18 2.58 7.51
C LYS A 22 -19.81 2.69 6.11
N LEU A 23 -19.09 2.21 5.11
CA LEU A 23 -19.51 2.29 3.71
C LEU A 23 -19.91 0.91 3.20
N GLN A 24 -21.03 0.84 2.50
CA GLN A 24 -21.55 -0.40 1.91
C GLN A 24 -21.05 -0.61 0.47
N LYS A 25 -20.70 0.48 -0.23
CA LYS A 25 -20.08 0.42 -1.56
C LYS A 25 -18.63 0.85 -1.45
N GLY A 26 -17.73 0.09 -2.11
CA GLY A 26 -16.31 0.45 -2.19
C GLY A 26 -16.09 1.84 -2.79
N LEU A 27 -14.87 2.31 -2.67
CA LEU A 27 -14.41 3.50 -3.40
C LEU A 27 -14.44 3.16 -4.89
N TYR A 28 -15.40 3.70 -5.58
CA TYR A 28 -15.63 3.43 -7.00
C TYR A 28 -15.52 4.71 -7.82
N GLU A 29 -14.75 4.63 -8.88
CA GLU A 29 -14.56 5.68 -9.86
C GLU A 29 -14.21 5.06 -11.22
N PRO A 30 -14.82 5.49 -12.33
CA PRO A 30 -14.48 5.01 -13.67
C PRO A 30 -13.18 5.66 -14.17
N LEU A 31 -12.04 5.10 -13.77
CA LEU A 31 -10.70 5.63 -14.11
C LEU A 31 -10.11 5.06 -15.40
N LEU A 32 -10.55 3.88 -15.83
CA LEU A 32 -9.88 3.07 -16.84
C LEU A 32 -10.84 2.66 -17.94
N CYS A 33 -10.31 2.51 -19.15
CA CYS A 33 -11.03 1.80 -20.22
C CYS A 33 -10.97 0.28 -19.99
N SER A 34 -11.85 -0.46 -20.66
CA SER A 34 -11.96 -1.91 -20.51
C SER A 34 -10.64 -2.65 -20.71
N ASP A 35 -9.82 -2.26 -21.70
CA ASP A 35 -8.53 -2.91 -21.98
C ASP A 35 -7.53 -2.69 -20.85
N CYS A 36 -7.51 -1.48 -20.27
CA CYS A 36 -6.68 -1.18 -19.11
C CYS A 36 -7.14 -1.95 -17.86
N GLU A 37 -8.45 -2.08 -17.64
CA GLU A 37 -9.02 -2.88 -16.54
C GLU A 37 -8.60 -4.35 -16.67
N ILE A 38 -8.71 -4.94 -17.87
CA ILE A 38 -8.27 -6.32 -18.13
C ILE A 38 -6.79 -6.50 -17.82
N LYS A 39 -5.96 -5.55 -18.25
CA LYS A 39 -4.51 -5.58 -17.99
C LYS A 39 -4.20 -5.53 -16.50
N LEU A 40 -4.79 -4.59 -15.76
CA LEU A 40 -4.54 -4.42 -14.33
C LEU A 40 -5.12 -5.58 -13.50
N SER A 41 -6.26 -6.14 -13.89
CA SER A 41 -6.88 -7.27 -13.19
C SER A 41 -5.97 -8.50 -13.11
N ARG A 42 -5.03 -8.67 -14.04
CA ARG A 42 -4.03 -9.74 -13.98
C ARG A 42 -3.08 -9.55 -12.81
N PHE A 43 -2.58 -8.33 -12.60
CA PHE A 43 -1.69 -8.01 -11.48
C PHE A 43 -2.42 -8.08 -10.14
N GLU A 44 -3.67 -7.63 -10.11
CA GLU A 44 -4.52 -7.68 -8.92
C GLU A 44 -4.85 -9.12 -8.51
N ARG A 45 -5.18 -9.96 -9.48
CA ARG A 45 -5.43 -11.39 -9.23
C ARG A 45 -4.19 -12.08 -8.65
N TYR A 46 -3.02 -11.80 -9.24
CA TYR A 46 -1.76 -12.32 -8.72
C TYR A 46 -1.51 -11.87 -7.28
N ALA A 47 -1.65 -10.57 -7.01
CA ALA A 47 -1.45 -10.03 -5.66
C ALA A 47 -2.46 -10.59 -4.65
N SER A 48 -3.73 -10.74 -5.04
CA SER A 48 -4.76 -11.36 -4.21
C SER A 48 -4.40 -12.81 -3.84
N GLN A 49 -3.90 -13.61 -4.79
CA GLN A 49 -3.44 -14.97 -4.52
C GLN A 49 -2.31 -15.02 -3.48
N ILE A 50 -1.39 -14.05 -3.51
CA ILE A 50 -0.29 -13.98 -2.55
C ILE A 50 -0.78 -13.46 -1.19
N ILE A 51 -1.48 -12.33 -1.18
CA ILE A 51 -1.83 -11.62 0.06
C ILE A 51 -2.88 -12.39 0.85
N LEU A 52 -3.93 -12.89 0.19
CA LEU A 52 -5.05 -13.53 0.85
C LEU A 52 -4.87 -15.05 1.00
N HIS A 53 -4.25 -15.69 0.02
CA HIS A 53 -4.18 -17.16 -0.03
C HIS A 53 -2.77 -17.72 0.16
N ARG A 54 -1.73 -16.88 0.17
CA ARG A 54 -0.31 -17.28 0.27
C ARG A 54 0.07 -18.35 -0.80
N SER A 55 -0.59 -18.29 -1.96
CA SER A 55 -0.42 -19.30 -3.01
C SER A 55 0.93 -19.16 -3.70
N ASN A 56 1.61 -20.30 -3.90
CA ASN A 56 2.88 -20.41 -4.63
C ASN A 56 4.03 -19.55 -4.06
N ILE A 57 3.98 -19.23 -2.77
CA ILE A 57 5.05 -18.56 -2.06
C ILE A 57 5.45 -19.34 -0.80
N GLU A 58 6.69 -19.21 -0.42
CA GLU A 58 7.20 -19.68 0.86
C GLU A 58 7.21 -18.52 1.85
N VAL A 59 6.60 -18.70 3.01
CA VAL A 59 6.54 -17.70 4.09
C VAL A 59 7.30 -18.25 5.29
N ILE A 60 8.43 -17.63 5.60
CA ILE A 60 9.25 -17.98 6.76
C ILE A 60 8.98 -16.95 7.85
N GLU A 61 8.32 -17.37 8.90
CA GLU A 61 8.03 -16.51 10.04
C GLU A 61 9.27 -16.28 10.91
N ARG A 62 9.49 -15.05 11.32
CA ARG A 62 10.49 -14.58 12.27
C ARG A 62 9.79 -13.82 13.39
N THR A 63 10.49 -13.54 14.48
CA THR A 63 9.93 -12.82 15.64
C THR A 63 9.30 -11.48 15.23
N LYS A 64 10.01 -10.68 14.44
CA LYS A 64 9.58 -9.32 14.04
C LYS A 64 9.29 -9.15 12.56
N SER A 65 9.28 -10.23 11.78
CA SER A 65 9.07 -10.15 10.34
C SER A 65 8.63 -11.48 9.74
N TYR A 66 8.14 -11.40 8.51
CA TYR A 66 8.02 -12.53 7.61
C TYR A 66 9.05 -12.37 6.49
N PHE A 67 9.78 -13.43 6.17
CA PHE A 67 10.60 -13.49 4.98
C PHE A 67 9.85 -14.31 3.92
N ILE A 68 9.58 -13.70 2.78
CA ILE A 68 8.77 -14.30 1.72
C ILE A 68 9.66 -14.59 0.51
N ARG A 69 9.46 -15.75 -0.11
CA ARG A 69 10.14 -16.19 -1.34
C ARG A 69 9.12 -16.66 -2.37
N GLY A 70 9.52 -16.67 -3.65
CA GLY A 70 8.70 -17.16 -4.75
C GLY A 70 7.75 -16.12 -5.33
N ILE A 71 7.94 -14.84 -4.99
CA ILE A 71 7.13 -13.76 -5.55
C ILE A 71 7.54 -13.54 -7.02
N ASP A 72 6.58 -13.52 -7.95
CA ASP A 72 6.80 -12.97 -9.28
C ASP A 72 6.97 -11.45 -9.14
N TYR A 73 8.21 -11.02 -9.29
CA TYR A 73 8.61 -9.63 -9.14
C TYR A 73 7.81 -8.69 -10.04
N THR A 74 7.66 -9.07 -11.31
CA THR A 74 7.00 -8.22 -12.31
C THR A 74 5.54 -8.00 -11.96
N ASN A 75 4.79 -9.08 -11.74
CA ASN A 75 3.36 -8.98 -11.44
C ASN A 75 3.10 -8.25 -10.11
N PHE A 76 3.89 -8.56 -9.08
CA PHE A 76 3.70 -7.94 -7.77
C PHE A 76 4.10 -6.47 -7.76
N LYS A 77 5.22 -6.12 -8.41
CA LYS A 77 5.67 -4.73 -8.51
C LYS A 77 4.71 -3.87 -9.33
N LEU A 78 4.20 -4.39 -10.45
CA LEU A 78 3.22 -3.68 -11.27
C LEU A 78 1.89 -3.50 -10.55
N PHE A 79 1.47 -4.46 -9.72
CA PHE A 79 0.35 -4.29 -8.80
C PHE A 79 0.59 -3.12 -7.84
N GLN A 80 1.76 -3.08 -7.18
CA GLN A 80 2.11 -1.97 -6.28
C GLN A 80 2.06 -0.63 -6.99
N LEU A 81 2.65 -0.54 -8.19
CA LEU A 81 2.63 0.68 -8.99
C LEU A 81 1.21 1.09 -9.40
N SER A 82 0.33 0.12 -9.69
CA SER A 82 -1.06 0.39 -10.07
C SER A 82 -1.86 1.01 -8.92
N ILE A 83 -1.64 0.59 -7.66
CA ILE A 83 -2.26 1.21 -6.49
C ILE A 83 -1.85 2.68 -6.39
N LEU A 84 -0.54 2.94 -6.44
CA LEU A 84 0.00 4.29 -6.29
C LEU A 84 -0.46 5.21 -7.42
N TRP A 85 -0.47 4.74 -8.66
CA TRP A 85 -0.88 5.51 -9.82
C TRP A 85 -2.38 5.81 -9.81
N ARG A 86 -3.24 4.81 -9.59
CA ARG A 86 -4.69 5.02 -9.51
C ARG A 86 -5.06 6.02 -8.43
N ALA A 87 -4.43 5.94 -7.27
CA ALA A 87 -4.64 6.92 -6.20
C ALA A 87 -4.24 8.35 -6.60
N SER A 88 -3.23 8.52 -7.46
CA SER A 88 -2.77 9.83 -7.92
C SER A 88 -3.71 10.47 -8.94
N VAL A 89 -4.34 9.68 -9.81
CA VAL A 89 -5.23 10.15 -10.88
C VAL A 89 -6.69 10.20 -10.44
N SER A 90 -7.00 9.71 -9.25
CA SER A 90 -8.35 9.71 -8.70
C SER A 90 -8.79 11.10 -8.27
N ASP A 91 -10.07 11.43 -8.55
CA ASP A 91 -10.74 12.64 -8.08
C ASP A 91 -11.46 12.46 -6.74
N LEU A 92 -11.43 11.24 -6.16
CA LEU A 92 -12.03 10.98 -4.86
C LEU A 92 -11.28 11.71 -3.75
N GLU A 93 -12.00 12.40 -2.86
CA GLU A 93 -11.46 13.09 -1.67
C GLU A 93 -10.53 12.16 -0.85
N PHE A 94 -10.85 10.87 -0.83
CA PHE A 94 -10.07 9.85 -0.14
C PHE A 94 -8.59 9.81 -0.58
N PHE A 95 -8.30 10.11 -1.86
CA PHE A 95 -6.96 10.08 -2.45
C PHE A 95 -6.34 11.46 -2.68
N GLU A 96 -6.98 12.55 -2.23
CA GLU A 96 -6.55 13.94 -2.50
C GLU A 96 -5.08 14.24 -2.19
N ARG A 97 -4.50 13.52 -1.21
CA ARG A 97 -3.11 13.68 -0.76
C ARG A 97 -2.09 12.93 -1.59
N VAL A 98 -2.52 12.13 -2.55
CA VAL A 98 -1.61 11.40 -3.45
C VAL A 98 -1.42 12.22 -4.72
N LYS A 99 -0.34 12.98 -4.77
CA LYS A 99 0.01 13.82 -5.93
C LYS A 99 1.43 13.50 -6.39
N LEU A 100 1.54 12.71 -7.45
CA LEU A 100 2.80 12.20 -7.95
C LEU A 100 3.55 13.18 -8.87
N GLY A 101 2.86 14.19 -9.42
CA GLY A 101 3.44 15.13 -10.35
C GLY A 101 4.11 14.43 -11.54
N PRO A 102 5.38 14.76 -11.90
CA PRO A 102 6.04 14.14 -13.06
C PRO A 102 6.25 12.63 -12.97
N HIS A 103 6.09 12.03 -11.77
CA HIS A 103 6.23 10.59 -11.57
C HIS A 103 4.98 9.83 -12.04
N GLU A 104 3.82 10.47 -12.09
CA GLU A 104 2.56 9.88 -12.49
C GLU A 104 2.62 9.27 -13.90
N GLU A 105 3.05 10.07 -14.88
CA GLU A 105 3.18 9.61 -16.26
C GLU A 105 4.29 8.56 -16.44
N ARG A 106 5.35 8.63 -15.65
CA ARG A 106 6.41 7.60 -15.65
C ARG A 106 5.88 6.26 -15.15
N ILE A 107 5.12 6.26 -14.04
CA ILE A 107 4.51 5.05 -13.49
C ILE A 107 3.45 4.50 -14.45
N ARG A 108 2.62 5.38 -15.05
CA ARG A 108 1.66 4.98 -16.08
C ARG A 108 2.33 4.22 -17.23
N LYS A 109 3.44 4.74 -17.75
CA LYS A 109 4.21 4.07 -18.82
C LYS A 109 4.76 2.72 -18.37
N MET A 110 5.32 2.61 -17.16
CA MET A 110 5.79 1.34 -16.61
C MET A 110 4.67 0.29 -16.58
N ILE A 111 3.47 0.67 -16.14
CA ILE A 111 2.30 -0.22 -16.09
C ILE A 111 1.88 -0.63 -17.52
N LEU A 112 1.77 0.32 -18.44
CA LEU A 112 1.32 0.04 -19.81
C LEU A 112 2.29 -0.84 -20.59
N CYS A 113 3.60 -0.63 -20.41
CA CYS A 113 4.66 -1.42 -21.03
C CYS A 113 4.99 -2.71 -20.27
N GLU A 114 4.32 -2.95 -19.12
CA GLU A 114 4.60 -4.08 -18.23
C GLU A 114 6.07 -4.14 -17.76
N ASP A 115 6.70 -2.98 -17.65
CA ASP A 115 8.08 -2.83 -17.19
C ASP A 115 8.08 -2.44 -15.70
N PRO A 116 8.40 -3.36 -14.76
CA PRO A 116 8.44 -3.06 -13.33
C PRO A 116 9.60 -2.14 -12.94
N GLY A 117 10.60 -1.98 -13.82
CA GLY A 117 11.85 -1.30 -13.53
C GLY A 117 12.65 -1.96 -12.38
N PRO A 118 13.75 -1.38 -11.96
CA PRO A 118 14.55 -1.93 -10.86
C PRO A 118 13.83 -1.79 -9.50
N PRO A 119 14.13 -2.66 -8.50
CA PRO A 119 13.49 -2.65 -7.18
C PRO A 119 13.58 -1.32 -6.44
N THR A 120 14.63 -0.55 -6.71
CA THR A 120 14.85 0.76 -6.08
C THR A 120 14.00 1.88 -6.66
N LYS A 121 13.44 1.71 -7.86
CA LYS A 121 12.59 2.72 -8.49
C LYS A 121 11.15 2.53 -8.02
N TYR A 122 10.58 3.57 -7.39
CA TYR A 122 9.24 3.51 -6.79
C TYR A 122 9.08 2.29 -5.86
N SER A 123 10.08 2.08 -5.01
CA SER A 123 10.09 0.97 -4.07
C SER A 123 8.93 1.04 -3.08
N CYS A 124 8.42 -0.13 -2.68
CA CYS A 124 7.34 -0.23 -1.70
C CYS A 124 7.72 -1.19 -0.59
N VAL A 125 7.71 -0.72 0.64
CA VAL A 125 7.84 -1.55 1.83
C VAL A 125 6.44 -1.92 2.32
N VAL A 126 6.24 -3.21 2.58
CA VAL A 126 4.98 -3.74 3.14
C VAL A 126 5.22 -4.12 4.60
N THR A 127 4.26 -3.75 5.45
CA THR A 127 4.23 -4.13 6.86
C THR A 127 2.92 -4.82 7.17
N THR A 128 2.91 -5.74 8.12
CA THR A 128 1.67 -6.26 8.70
C THR A 128 1.47 -5.66 10.08
N LEU A 129 0.26 -5.26 10.37
CA LEU A 129 -0.09 -4.69 11.65
C LEU A 129 -0.44 -5.82 12.62
N THR A 130 0.26 -5.84 13.74
CA THR A 130 -0.08 -6.70 14.88
C THR A 130 -0.56 -5.80 16.00
N ALA A 131 -1.65 -6.17 16.64
CA ALA A 131 -2.09 -5.49 17.85
C ALA A 131 -2.40 -6.56 18.88
N GLY A 132 -2.28 -6.24 20.16
CA GLY A 132 -2.80 -7.07 21.23
C GLY A 132 -4.33 -7.29 21.12
N GLN A 133 -4.99 -6.53 20.25
CA GLN A 133 -6.36 -6.75 19.76
C GLN A 133 -6.33 -6.83 18.23
N ALA A 134 -7.18 -7.65 17.63
CA ALA A 134 -7.24 -7.82 16.19
C ALA A 134 -7.50 -6.46 15.49
N VAL A 135 -6.63 -6.08 14.58
CA VAL A 135 -6.89 -4.96 13.68
C VAL A 135 -7.99 -5.41 12.73
N PRO A 136 -9.09 -4.66 12.60
CA PRO A 136 -10.13 -5.03 11.65
C PRO A 136 -9.57 -5.13 10.23
N GLU A 137 -9.76 -6.27 9.56
CA GLU A 137 -9.30 -6.46 8.18
C GLU A 137 -10.06 -5.58 7.19
N ASP A 138 -11.26 -5.15 7.57
CA ASP A 138 -12.13 -4.25 6.82
C ASP A 138 -11.77 -2.76 6.99
N LEU A 139 -10.68 -2.46 7.70
CA LEU A 139 -10.23 -1.09 7.91
C LEU A 139 -9.43 -0.56 6.73
N ILE A 140 -9.88 0.58 6.18
CA ILE A 140 -9.13 1.36 5.20
C ILE A 140 -8.88 2.75 5.77
N ILE A 141 -7.64 3.22 5.66
CA ILE A 141 -7.26 4.59 6.06
C ILE A 141 -6.80 5.33 4.81
N ASN A 142 -7.29 6.59 4.63
CA ASN A 142 -6.89 7.41 3.51
C ASN A 142 -5.36 7.56 3.44
N PRO A 143 -4.79 7.50 2.24
CA PRO A 143 -3.34 7.63 2.09
C PRO A 143 -2.86 9.01 2.51
N VAL A 144 -1.64 9.04 3.06
CA VAL A 144 -0.96 10.28 3.44
C VAL A 144 0.37 10.39 2.74
N SER A 145 0.75 11.63 2.38
CA SER A 145 2.08 11.93 1.87
C SER A 145 2.90 12.66 2.92
N PHE A 146 4.17 12.32 3.03
CA PHE A 146 5.10 13.01 3.93
C PHE A 146 6.53 12.98 3.39
N LYS A 147 7.39 13.80 3.98
CA LYS A 147 8.83 13.78 3.72
C LYS A 147 9.58 13.26 4.93
N TYR A 148 10.54 12.37 4.69
CA TYR A 148 11.45 11.88 5.70
C TYR A 148 12.87 11.85 5.12
N GLN A 149 13.82 12.48 5.80
CA GLN A 149 15.22 12.62 5.35
C GLN A 149 15.36 13.15 3.91
N GLY A 150 14.48 14.08 3.51
CA GLY A 150 14.47 14.66 2.16
C GLY A 150 13.71 13.85 1.11
N HIS A 151 13.38 12.60 1.38
CA HIS A 151 12.64 11.72 0.48
C HIS A 151 11.14 11.87 0.63
N ARG A 152 10.40 11.74 -0.47
CA ARG A 152 8.93 11.74 -0.48
C ARG A 152 8.39 10.34 -0.38
N PHE A 153 7.45 10.15 0.55
CA PHE A 153 6.76 8.90 0.78
C PHE A 153 5.25 9.07 0.69
N TYR A 154 4.57 7.98 0.29
CA TYR A 154 3.13 7.81 0.36
C TYR A 154 2.82 6.55 1.16
N ARG A 155 2.00 6.69 2.19
CA ARG A 155 1.59 5.57 3.03
C ARG A 155 0.13 5.27 2.80
N PHE A 156 -0.16 3.99 2.53
CA PHE A 156 -1.49 3.42 2.43
C PHE A 156 -1.67 2.40 3.54
N MET A 157 -2.92 2.22 4.01
CA MET A 157 -3.26 1.21 5.00
C MET A 157 -4.60 0.55 4.61
N PHE A 158 -4.56 -0.75 4.39
CA PHE A 158 -5.72 -1.59 4.09
C PHE A 158 -5.40 -3.06 4.41
N LEU A 159 -6.41 -3.89 4.68
CA LEU A 159 -6.26 -5.31 5.01
C LEU A 159 -5.26 -5.57 6.15
N ALA A 160 -5.31 -4.78 7.21
CA ALA A 160 -4.36 -4.82 8.31
C ALA A 160 -2.88 -4.76 7.86
N THR A 161 -2.62 -4.17 6.70
CA THR A 161 -1.27 -3.97 6.16
C THR A 161 -0.96 -2.50 5.92
N GLY A 162 0.29 -2.11 6.10
CA GLY A 162 0.81 -0.80 5.73
C GLY A 162 1.68 -0.92 4.48
N TRP A 163 1.50 0.00 3.54
CA TRP A 163 2.23 0.08 2.28
C TRP A 163 2.92 1.43 2.20
N LEU A 164 4.24 1.43 2.24
CA LEU A 164 5.04 2.64 2.21
C LEU A 164 5.76 2.76 0.88
N PHE A 165 5.27 3.62 0.01
CA PHE A 165 5.86 3.90 -1.30
C PHE A 165 6.86 5.03 -1.21
N HIS A 166 8.04 4.84 -1.79
CA HIS A 166 8.99 5.90 -2.07
C HIS A 166 8.80 6.39 -3.51
N ALA A 167 8.48 7.66 -3.69
CA ALA A 167 8.23 8.23 -5.02
C ALA A 167 8.86 9.61 -5.14
N ASP A 168 10.16 9.63 -5.39
CA ASP A 168 10.90 10.79 -5.84
C ASP A 168 12.01 10.41 -6.83
N SER A 169 12.87 11.40 -7.19
CA SER A 169 13.94 11.19 -8.16
C SER A 169 15.24 10.65 -7.54
N GLN A 170 15.33 10.60 -6.22
CA GLN A 170 16.50 10.13 -5.51
C GLN A 170 16.46 8.62 -5.30
N ALA A 171 17.61 8.01 -5.05
CA ALA A 171 17.65 6.59 -4.64
C ALA A 171 16.98 6.42 -3.27
N PRO A 172 16.18 5.35 -3.08
CA PRO A 172 15.48 5.14 -1.81
C PRO A 172 16.47 4.89 -0.66
N PRO A 173 16.05 5.19 0.58
CA PRO A 173 16.81 4.85 1.78
C PRO A 173 17.14 3.35 1.86
N ALA A 174 18.19 3.01 2.61
CA ALA A 174 18.70 1.64 2.70
C ALA A 174 17.63 0.61 3.11
N PHE A 175 16.75 0.97 4.05
CA PHE A 175 15.70 0.05 4.49
C PHE A 175 14.70 -0.30 3.38
N HIS A 176 14.41 0.62 2.45
CA HIS A 176 13.59 0.31 1.27
C HIS A 176 14.25 -0.71 0.36
N LYS A 177 15.58 -0.62 0.16
CA LYS A 177 16.32 -1.58 -0.66
C LYS A 177 16.29 -3.00 -0.07
N ILE A 178 16.24 -3.10 1.26
CA ILE A 178 16.28 -4.38 1.98
C ILE A 178 14.88 -5.01 2.09
N LEU A 179 13.86 -4.20 2.36
CA LEU A 179 12.53 -4.68 2.72
C LEU A 179 11.60 -4.83 1.51
N SER A 180 11.83 -4.06 0.43
CA SER A 180 10.99 -4.14 -0.78
C SER A 180 11.19 -5.46 -1.53
N VAL A 181 10.24 -5.80 -2.39
CA VAL A 181 10.36 -6.95 -3.27
C VAL A 181 11.59 -6.82 -4.17
N SER A 182 12.40 -7.86 -4.24
CA SER A 182 13.59 -7.96 -5.08
C SER A 182 13.28 -8.65 -6.40
N GLU A 183 14.13 -8.48 -7.42
CA GLU A 183 14.05 -9.21 -8.70
C GLU A 183 14.15 -10.74 -8.53
N LYS A 184 14.74 -11.20 -7.42
CA LYS A 184 14.80 -12.62 -7.07
C LYS A 184 13.50 -13.16 -6.45
N GLY A 185 12.46 -12.34 -6.38
CA GLY A 185 11.19 -12.73 -5.79
C GLY A 185 11.23 -12.90 -4.28
N THR A 186 12.10 -12.16 -3.59
CA THR A 186 12.16 -12.17 -2.12
C THR A 186 11.69 -10.83 -1.56
N MET A 187 11.05 -10.84 -0.39
CA MET A 187 10.57 -9.65 0.30
C MET A 187 10.60 -9.88 1.82
N ILE A 188 10.82 -8.83 2.58
CA ILE A 188 10.68 -8.85 4.04
C ILE A 188 9.48 -7.98 4.42
N VAL A 189 8.51 -8.60 5.11
CA VAL A 189 7.33 -7.91 5.67
C VAL A 189 7.54 -7.76 7.17
N MET A 190 7.68 -6.53 7.64
CA MET A 190 7.86 -6.28 9.07
C MET A 190 6.54 -6.42 9.82
N LYS A 191 6.56 -7.08 10.96
CA LYS A 191 5.46 -7.07 11.94
C LYS A 191 5.56 -5.78 12.73
N VAL A 192 4.53 -5.00 12.73
CA VAL A 192 4.49 -3.70 13.41
C VAL A 192 3.38 -3.73 14.43
N ASP A 193 3.74 -3.69 15.70
CA ASP A 193 2.74 -3.58 16.76
C ASP A 193 2.18 -2.16 16.78
N LEU A 194 0.87 -2.05 16.67
CA LEU A 194 0.18 -0.77 16.73
C LEU A 194 0.45 -0.02 18.05
N GLN A 195 0.70 -0.73 19.14
CA GLN A 195 1.03 -0.13 20.45
C GLN A 195 2.47 0.37 20.52
N GLU A 196 3.40 -0.26 19.79
CA GLU A 196 4.80 0.19 19.71
C GLU A 196 5.01 1.29 18.66
N ILE A 197 4.01 1.58 17.85
CA ILE A 197 4.12 2.62 16.85
C ILE A 197 3.87 3.98 17.49
N GLY A 198 4.91 4.59 18.01
CA GLY A 198 4.86 6.01 18.40
C GLY A 198 4.49 6.96 17.25
N TRP A 199 4.40 6.48 15.99
CA TRP A 199 3.80 7.24 14.89
C TRP A 199 2.31 6.94 14.71
N PHE A 200 1.84 5.75 15.05
CA PHE A 200 0.40 5.46 15.09
C PHE A 200 -0.22 6.18 16.30
N GLU A 201 0.43 6.17 17.45
CA GLU A 201 0.08 7.05 18.54
C GLU A 201 0.29 8.54 18.19
N LYS A 202 1.36 8.92 17.48
CA LYS A 202 1.52 10.26 16.92
C LYS A 202 0.53 10.52 15.78
N MET A 203 0.15 9.52 15.02
CA MET A 203 -0.96 9.60 14.08
C MET A 203 -2.28 9.75 14.85
N LEU A 204 -2.53 9.00 15.88
CA LEU A 204 -3.69 9.16 16.74
C LEU A 204 -3.59 10.45 17.60
N ARG A 205 -2.41 10.88 18.07
CA ARG A 205 -2.20 12.10 18.86
C ARG A 205 -1.97 13.36 18.03
N GLY A 206 -1.35 13.28 16.87
CA GLY A 206 -1.29 14.40 15.91
C GLY A 206 -2.65 14.77 15.35
N PHE A 207 -3.65 13.97 15.69
CA PHE A 207 -5.08 14.26 15.55
C PHE A 207 -5.63 15.09 16.70
N SER A 208 -5.01 15.06 17.88
CA SER A 208 -5.39 15.90 19.02
C SER A 208 -4.69 17.26 19.04
N ASP A 209 -3.61 17.44 18.27
CA ASP A 209 -2.80 18.67 18.30
C ASP A 209 -3.02 19.62 17.11
N VAL A 210 -3.99 19.31 16.21
CA VAL A 210 -4.48 20.26 15.20
C VAL A 210 -5.76 20.88 15.75
N ARG A 211 -5.58 21.79 16.69
CA ARG A 211 -6.56 22.85 17.01
C ARG A 211 -6.18 24.12 16.30
#